data_8be78898af4dcaa09fba470738f4009e
#
_entry.id   8be78898af4dcaa09fba470738f4009e
#
_cell.length_a   1.000
_cell.length_b   1.000
_cell.length_c   1.000
_cell.angle_alpha   90.00
_cell.angle_beta   90.00
_cell.angle_gamma   90.00
#
_symmetry.space_group_name_H-M   'P 1'
#
loop_
_entity.id
_entity.type
_entity.pdbx_description
1 polymer ?
#
loop_
_entity_poly.entity_id
_entity_poly.type
_entity_poly.pdbx_seq_one_letter_code
_entity_poly.pdbx_strand_id
1 'polypeptide(L)'
;MPLLALLLLAHAAEPVDLSGEVPADGDFFLLPFDVGDGAAEIIVTHAAGDADDILDWGLLDPSGALRGWGGGNTEDAVVGTEAASRSYLPGALAPGEWAVLVGKARIRSAAPTYTVTVEVRDDATLASQAERRPYADVDLGGGPRWVAGDFHVHSRESGDASPTLDAVATFARDKGLDFVAISEHNTTSHLSLLGDAQDRSPDVLLVPGAEITTYGGHANGLGLTAPVPFALGLDDLGFLDVAAAVAESGALLSINHPVLELGDACIGCAWDNPVPPADQLAAIEIATGGWAQSGQLFDEAAIAFWDALLDQGYHLAAIGGSDDHTAGTGTGAFQSDIGDPTTLVYVDTLSRPALLDGIRAGRTVVKLQGPDDPMVVLGAYPAPEGDTVRGAEALFTAEVTGGAGETVRFVVDGVPLDPVEVDADPFTATLSVAAAEAGRVRAEVMVDGYPRTVTSHLWLASDAADAAAPPECGCAGSARPEGWLALPALLAALVQRRTRRPR
;
A
#
# COMPACT_ATOMS: atom_id res chain seq x y z
N MET A 1 33.71 42.54 43.87
CA MET A 1 34.08 41.96 42.55
C MET A 1 32.75 41.62 41.85
N PRO A 2 32.33 42.31 40.79
CA PRO A 2 31.13 41.94 40.05
C PRO A 2 31.43 40.73 39.13
N LEU A 3 30.63 39.67 39.25
CA LEU A 3 30.60 38.55 38.31
C LEU A 3 30.11 39.11 36.98
N LEU A 4 30.94 39.07 35.97
CA LEU A 4 30.60 39.29 34.57
C LEU A 4 29.91 37.99 34.10
N ALA A 5 28.59 38.00 34.00
CA ALA A 5 27.88 36.94 33.32
C ALA A 5 28.15 37.12 31.82
N LEU A 6 28.96 36.20 31.27
CA LEU A 6 29.13 36.09 29.83
C LEU A 6 27.79 35.52 29.28
N LEU A 7 26.94 36.37 28.67
CA LEU A 7 25.85 35.88 27.80
C LEU A 7 26.56 35.29 26.58
N LEU A 8 26.58 33.97 26.51
CA LEU A 8 26.77 33.26 25.25
C LEU A 8 25.51 33.56 24.41
N LEU A 9 25.64 34.49 23.48
CA LEU A 9 24.64 34.62 22.40
C LEU A 9 24.78 33.34 21.57
N ALA A 10 23.79 32.48 21.62
CA ALA A 10 23.62 31.39 20.67
C ALA A 10 23.61 32.03 19.27
N HIS A 11 24.62 31.74 18.44
CA HIS A 11 24.60 32.09 17.04
C HIS A 11 23.85 30.96 16.33
N ALA A 12 22.66 31.24 15.88
CA ALA A 12 22.05 30.40 14.83
C ALA A 12 23.01 30.39 13.64
N ALA A 13 23.36 29.22 13.13
CA ALA A 13 24.16 29.13 11.92
C ALA A 13 23.43 29.86 10.78
N GLU A 14 24.14 30.56 9.93
CA GLU A 14 23.53 31.17 8.74
C GLU A 14 22.90 30.05 7.89
N PRO A 15 21.69 30.25 7.32
CA PRO A 15 21.08 29.28 6.44
C PRO A 15 21.96 28.90 5.26
N VAL A 16 22.03 27.63 4.93
CA VAL A 16 22.79 27.10 3.80
C VAL A 16 21.87 27.04 2.56
N ASP A 17 22.26 27.71 1.49
CA ASP A 17 21.62 27.67 0.19
C ASP A 17 22.19 26.51 -0.64
N LEU A 18 21.35 25.53 -0.95
CA LEU A 18 21.66 24.35 -1.77
C LEU A 18 20.94 24.40 -3.13
N SER A 19 20.33 25.53 -3.48
CA SER A 19 19.59 25.71 -4.74
C SER A 19 20.43 25.43 -5.98
N GLY A 20 19.83 24.89 -7.05
CA GLY A 20 20.60 24.53 -8.23
C GLY A 20 19.78 24.04 -9.42
N GLU A 21 20.49 23.46 -10.38
CA GLU A 21 19.90 22.76 -11.53
C GLU A 21 19.62 21.29 -11.18
N VAL A 22 18.48 20.74 -11.65
CA VAL A 22 18.15 19.34 -11.45
C VAL A 22 19.10 18.47 -12.31
N PRO A 23 19.81 17.49 -11.73
CA PRO A 23 20.67 16.59 -12.48
C PRO A 23 19.92 15.84 -13.58
N ALA A 24 20.54 15.67 -14.75
CA ALA A 24 19.92 14.97 -15.88
C ALA A 24 19.76 13.46 -15.61
N ASP A 25 20.77 12.85 -14.94
CA ASP A 25 20.84 11.41 -14.71
C ASP A 25 20.12 10.99 -13.42
N GLY A 26 19.66 9.72 -13.38
CA GLY A 26 18.99 9.07 -12.24
C GLY A 26 17.64 9.69 -11.91
N ASP A 27 16.86 9.04 -11.06
CA ASP A 27 15.56 9.51 -10.57
C ASP A 27 15.66 10.20 -9.21
N PHE A 28 16.76 9.99 -8.49
CA PHE A 28 17.04 10.58 -7.20
C PHE A 28 18.42 11.21 -7.16
N PHE A 29 18.58 12.23 -6.32
CA PHE A 29 19.90 12.83 -6.01
C PHE A 29 19.93 13.37 -4.58
N LEU A 30 21.15 13.60 -4.06
CA LEU A 30 21.39 14.04 -2.69
C LEU A 30 21.97 15.45 -2.67
N LEU A 31 21.54 16.27 -1.71
CA LEU A 31 22.06 17.58 -1.42
C LEU A 31 22.68 17.55 -0.01
N PRO A 32 24.00 17.34 0.13
CA PRO A 32 24.66 17.22 1.43
C PRO A 32 24.77 18.56 2.15
N PHE A 33 24.70 18.54 3.49
CA PHE A 33 24.96 19.65 4.37
C PHE A 33 25.45 19.17 5.74
N ASP A 34 26.18 20.01 6.45
CA ASP A 34 26.75 19.66 7.75
C ASP A 34 25.85 20.07 8.91
N VAL A 35 25.66 19.18 9.90
CA VAL A 35 25.04 19.46 11.19
C VAL A 35 26.08 19.39 12.29
N GLY A 36 26.18 20.47 13.06
CA GLY A 36 27.12 20.60 14.19
C GLY A 36 26.64 19.94 15.46
N ASP A 37 27.54 19.89 16.46
CA ASP A 37 27.18 19.44 17.81
C ASP A 37 26.16 20.38 18.45
N GLY A 38 25.13 19.79 19.10
CA GLY A 38 24.16 20.54 19.89
C GLY A 38 23.00 21.10 19.10
N ALA A 39 22.86 20.75 17.81
CA ALA A 39 21.69 21.11 17.01
C ALA A 39 20.39 20.58 17.67
N ALA A 40 19.37 21.43 17.74
CA ALA A 40 18.06 21.11 18.28
C ALA A 40 17.02 20.87 17.19
N GLU A 41 17.18 21.53 16.02
CA GLU A 41 16.21 21.45 14.91
C GLU A 41 16.90 21.71 13.56
N ILE A 42 16.44 21.01 12.55
CA ILE A 42 16.79 21.22 11.13
C ILE A 42 15.49 21.64 10.41
N ILE A 43 15.53 22.75 9.68
CA ILE A 43 14.43 23.21 8.83
C ILE A 43 14.92 23.21 7.39
N VAL A 44 14.18 22.53 6.50
CA VAL A 44 14.42 22.51 5.07
C VAL A 44 13.25 23.16 4.36
N THR A 45 13.49 24.33 3.78
CA THR A 45 12.54 24.99 2.87
C THR A 45 12.91 24.62 1.45
N HIS A 46 11.94 24.17 0.65
CA HIS A 46 12.19 23.62 -0.68
C HIS A 46 11.09 23.97 -1.68
N ALA A 47 11.44 24.03 -2.98
CA ALA A 47 10.49 24.17 -4.07
C ALA A 47 11.10 23.71 -5.40
N ALA A 48 10.27 23.16 -6.31
CA ALA A 48 10.63 23.07 -7.72
C ALA A 48 10.67 24.47 -8.34
N GLY A 49 11.59 24.69 -9.27
CA GLY A 49 11.76 25.98 -9.93
C GLY A 49 10.71 26.31 -10.97
N ASP A 50 9.99 25.30 -11.48
CA ASP A 50 8.88 25.42 -12.43
C ASP A 50 7.65 24.69 -11.86
N ALA A 51 6.46 25.27 -12.04
CA ALA A 51 5.22 24.70 -11.54
C ALA A 51 4.78 23.41 -12.32
N ASP A 52 5.33 23.20 -13.51
CA ASP A 52 5.08 21.99 -14.29
C ASP A 52 6.00 20.82 -13.89
N ASP A 53 7.05 21.07 -13.09
CA ASP A 53 7.91 20.06 -12.52
C ASP A 53 7.41 19.64 -11.13
N ILE A 54 7.53 18.34 -10.82
CA ILE A 54 7.25 17.80 -9.48
C ILE A 54 8.54 17.16 -8.98
N LEU A 55 9.04 17.72 -7.86
CA LEU A 55 10.14 17.15 -7.11
C LEU A 55 9.62 16.68 -5.77
N ASP A 56 10.07 15.50 -5.37
CA ASP A 56 9.79 14.90 -4.07
C ASP A 56 10.94 15.13 -3.10
N TRP A 57 10.63 15.24 -1.81
CA TRP A 57 11.57 15.70 -0.80
C TRP A 57 11.61 14.79 0.42
N GLY A 58 12.82 14.42 0.84
CA GLY A 58 13.10 13.67 2.04
C GLY A 58 14.37 14.12 2.72
N LEU A 59 14.69 13.50 3.86
CA LEU A 59 15.86 13.82 4.65
C LEU A 59 16.55 12.55 5.14
N LEU A 60 17.87 12.46 4.95
CA LEU A 60 18.73 11.40 5.43
C LEU A 60 19.65 11.91 6.52
N ASP A 61 19.86 11.12 7.57
CA ASP A 61 20.84 11.40 8.61
C ASP A 61 22.26 10.90 8.23
N PRO A 62 23.32 11.20 9.01
CA PRO A 62 24.70 10.80 8.69
C PRO A 62 24.94 9.29 8.58
N SER A 63 24.02 8.47 9.05
CA SER A 63 24.09 7.01 8.86
C SER A 63 23.44 6.54 7.56
N GLY A 64 22.84 7.46 6.79
CA GLY A 64 22.00 7.15 5.64
C GLY A 64 20.58 6.73 5.99
N ALA A 65 20.19 6.82 7.26
CA ALA A 65 18.84 6.48 7.67
C ALA A 65 17.84 7.58 7.29
N LEU A 66 16.67 7.16 6.78
CA LEU A 66 15.58 8.06 6.43
C LEU A 66 14.99 8.73 7.69
N ARG A 67 14.96 10.05 7.69
CA ARG A 67 14.32 10.87 8.75
C ARG A 67 12.95 11.40 8.33
N GLY A 68 12.49 11.07 7.14
CA GLY A 68 11.17 11.35 6.63
C GLY A 68 11.16 11.58 5.13
N TRP A 69 9.96 11.46 4.58
CA TRP A 69 9.67 11.67 3.17
C TRP A 69 8.34 12.39 3.03
N GLY A 70 8.39 13.61 2.55
CA GLY A 70 7.21 14.45 2.29
C GLY A 70 6.63 14.29 0.89
N GLY A 71 7.30 13.52 -0.01
CA GLY A 71 6.89 13.46 -1.41
C GLY A 71 6.85 14.85 -2.04
N GLY A 72 5.87 15.09 -2.90
CA GLY A 72 5.63 16.40 -3.55
C GLY A 72 5.02 17.48 -2.65
N ASN A 73 4.98 17.28 -1.32
CA ASN A 73 4.52 18.27 -0.36
C ASN A 73 5.37 19.55 -0.42
N THR A 74 4.73 20.70 -0.33
CA THR A 74 5.38 22.02 -0.39
C THR A 74 5.58 22.68 0.97
N GLU A 75 5.21 21.99 2.08
CA GLU A 75 5.47 22.48 3.44
C GLU A 75 6.95 22.29 3.81
N ASP A 76 7.46 23.18 4.67
CA ASP A 76 8.84 23.02 5.18
C ASP A 76 9.00 21.68 5.92
N ALA A 77 10.07 20.98 5.62
CA ALA A 77 10.48 19.79 6.38
C ALA A 77 11.18 20.22 7.66
N VAL A 78 10.59 19.91 8.82
CA VAL A 78 11.18 20.26 10.12
C VAL A 78 11.46 18.99 10.89
N VAL A 79 12.71 18.80 11.32
CA VAL A 79 13.13 17.66 12.15
C VAL A 79 13.84 18.18 13.38
N GLY A 80 13.22 18.01 14.54
CA GLY A 80 13.78 18.35 15.83
C GLY A 80 14.02 17.13 16.73
N THR A 81 14.59 17.36 17.90
CA THR A 81 14.90 16.31 18.88
C THR A 81 13.62 15.70 19.50
N GLU A 82 12.56 16.48 19.65
CA GLU A 82 11.32 16.09 20.33
C GLU A 82 10.05 16.27 19.46
N ALA A 83 10.19 16.90 18.29
CA ALA A 83 9.09 17.15 17.39
C ALA A 83 9.57 17.14 15.95
N ALA A 84 8.68 16.83 15.00
CA ALA A 84 8.91 16.97 13.58
C ALA A 84 7.61 17.41 12.88
N SER A 85 7.74 17.99 11.70
CA SER A 85 6.60 18.18 10.80
C SER A 85 6.03 16.84 10.36
N ARG A 86 4.83 16.82 9.78
CA ARG A 86 4.23 15.60 9.23
C ARG A 86 5.18 14.93 8.24
N SER A 87 5.09 13.64 8.11
CA SER A 87 5.95 12.80 7.24
C SER A 87 7.39 12.62 7.73
N TYR A 88 7.80 13.33 8.80
CA TYR A 88 9.16 13.30 9.33
C TYR A 88 9.23 12.74 10.75
N LEU A 89 10.41 12.24 11.13
CA LEU A 89 10.68 11.56 12.40
C LEU A 89 11.51 12.45 13.32
N PRO A 90 11.02 12.79 14.53
CA PRO A 90 11.82 13.45 15.55
C PRO A 90 12.88 12.49 16.12
N GLY A 91 13.87 13.04 16.78
CA GLY A 91 14.90 12.28 17.48
C GLY A 91 16.25 12.99 17.46
N ALA A 92 17.25 12.40 18.08
CA ALA A 92 18.58 12.98 18.18
C ALA A 92 19.13 13.39 16.80
N LEU A 93 19.66 14.60 16.73
CA LEU A 93 20.33 15.13 15.53
C LEU A 93 21.82 14.84 15.67
N ALA A 94 22.27 13.73 15.09
CA ALA A 94 23.68 13.36 15.11
C ALA A 94 24.52 14.38 14.35
N PRO A 95 25.66 14.85 14.88
CA PRO A 95 26.56 15.69 14.11
C PRO A 95 27.17 14.92 12.95
N GLY A 96 27.36 15.61 11.81
CA GLY A 96 27.93 15.03 10.60
C GLY A 96 27.21 15.49 9.35
N GLU A 97 27.50 14.83 8.24
CA GLU A 97 26.91 15.12 6.95
C GLU A 97 25.51 14.51 6.85
N TRP A 98 24.51 15.36 6.75
CA TRP A 98 23.13 15.03 6.40
C TRP A 98 22.88 15.28 4.92
N ALA A 99 21.77 14.78 4.37
CA ALA A 99 21.42 15.05 3.00
C ALA A 99 19.92 15.27 2.81
N VAL A 100 19.54 16.28 2.02
CA VAL A 100 18.20 16.33 1.45
C VAL A 100 18.15 15.34 0.31
N LEU A 101 17.25 14.36 0.40
CA LEU A 101 16.97 13.40 -0.67
C LEU A 101 15.91 14.02 -1.59
N VAL A 102 16.25 14.14 -2.89
CA VAL A 102 15.36 14.72 -3.89
C VAL A 102 14.98 13.66 -4.92
N GLY A 103 13.70 13.45 -5.15
CA GLY A 103 13.15 12.59 -6.21
C GLY A 103 12.64 13.42 -7.38
N LYS A 104 12.75 12.90 -8.60
CA LYS A 104 12.29 13.53 -9.84
C LYS A 104 10.98 12.89 -10.31
N ALA A 105 9.89 13.17 -9.61
CA ALA A 105 8.58 12.56 -9.92
C ALA A 105 8.09 12.96 -11.32
N ARG A 106 8.29 14.21 -11.72
CA ARG A 106 7.94 14.69 -13.06
C ARG A 106 8.81 15.87 -13.46
N ILE A 107 9.48 15.78 -14.59
CA ILE A 107 10.25 16.88 -15.19
C ILE A 107 9.68 17.19 -16.56
N ARG A 108 9.21 18.41 -16.76
CA ARG A 108 8.67 18.94 -18.03
C ARG A 108 9.38 20.17 -18.55
N SER A 109 10.00 20.95 -17.66
CA SER A 109 10.76 22.12 -18.05
C SER A 109 12.04 21.74 -18.80
N ALA A 110 12.46 22.61 -19.74
CA ALA A 110 13.67 22.38 -20.53
C ALA A 110 14.96 22.60 -19.75
N ALA A 111 14.90 23.34 -18.64
CA ALA A 111 16.01 23.63 -17.73
C ALA A 111 15.50 23.61 -16.29
N PRO A 112 15.24 22.39 -15.76
CA PRO A 112 14.67 22.23 -14.44
C PRO A 112 15.63 22.72 -13.35
N THR A 113 15.09 23.45 -12.40
CA THR A 113 15.83 23.98 -11.24
C THR A 113 15.07 23.68 -9.96
N TYR A 114 15.76 23.84 -8.84
CA TYR A 114 15.15 23.75 -7.51
C TYR A 114 15.72 24.84 -6.60
N THR A 115 14.97 25.19 -5.57
CA THR A 115 15.43 26.01 -4.46
C THR A 115 15.37 25.19 -3.18
N VAL A 116 16.47 25.13 -2.44
CA VAL A 116 16.58 24.47 -1.14
C VAL A 116 17.41 25.33 -0.21
N THR A 117 16.83 25.65 0.95
CA THR A 117 17.53 26.33 2.03
C THR A 117 17.44 25.48 3.29
N VAL A 118 18.58 25.23 3.94
CA VAL A 118 18.67 24.47 5.18
C VAL A 118 19.08 25.41 6.31
N GLU A 119 18.27 25.44 7.37
CA GLU A 119 18.59 26.13 8.61
C GLU A 119 18.80 25.10 9.73
N VAL A 120 19.99 25.08 10.35
CA VAL A 120 20.31 24.26 11.53
C VAL A 120 20.26 25.16 12.75
N ARG A 121 19.44 24.81 13.74
CA ARG A 121 19.15 25.65 14.90
C ARG A 121 19.57 24.99 16.21
N ASP A 122 19.99 25.81 17.15
CA ASP A 122 20.28 25.42 18.52
C ASP A 122 19.03 25.40 19.43
N ASP A 123 17.89 25.92 18.92
CA ASP A 123 16.60 25.97 19.60
C ASP A 123 15.49 25.40 18.71
N ALA A 124 14.50 24.73 19.32
CA ALA A 124 13.37 24.19 18.57
C ALA A 124 12.29 25.23 18.35
N THR A 125 11.70 25.30 17.14
CA THR A 125 10.53 26.11 16.80
C THR A 125 9.24 25.36 17.01
N LEU A 126 9.25 24.02 16.82
CA LEU A 126 8.08 23.18 17.06
C LEU A 126 7.89 22.93 18.54
N ALA A 127 6.62 22.92 19.00
CA ALA A 127 6.30 22.47 20.34
C ALA A 127 6.68 20.99 20.52
N SER A 128 7.19 20.65 21.69
CA SER A 128 7.56 19.26 22.02
C SER A 128 6.39 18.31 21.81
N GLN A 129 6.67 17.16 21.22
CA GLN A 129 5.77 16.04 21.03
C GLN A 129 6.27 14.81 21.82
N ALA A 130 6.97 15.04 22.93
CA ALA A 130 7.61 14.01 23.77
C ALA A 130 6.62 12.97 24.35
N GLU A 131 5.33 13.28 24.36
CA GLU A 131 4.27 12.38 24.83
C GLU A 131 3.74 11.44 23.71
N ARG A 132 4.32 11.47 22.52
CA ARG A 132 3.97 10.52 21.46
C ARG A 132 4.17 9.09 21.92
N ARG A 133 3.17 8.25 21.70
CA ARG A 133 3.26 6.83 22.00
C ARG A 133 3.44 6.02 20.73
N PRO A 134 4.64 5.40 20.56
CA PRO A 134 4.92 4.59 19.40
C PRO A 134 3.99 3.38 19.29
N TYR A 135 3.88 2.86 18.09
CA TYR A 135 3.20 1.60 17.82
C TYR A 135 3.72 0.48 18.72
N ALA A 136 2.80 -0.34 19.19
CA ALA A 136 3.06 -1.63 19.80
C ALA A 136 1.97 -2.62 19.36
N ASP A 137 2.33 -3.88 19.14
CA ASP A 137 1.36 -4.90 18.83
C ASP A 137 0.27 -4.99 19.90
N VAL A 138 -0.98 -5.01 19.44
CA VAL A 138 -2.16 -5.23 20.28
C VAL A 138 -2.94 -6.43 19.75
N ASP A 139 -3.66 -7.08 20.65
CA ASP A 139 -4.62 -8.15 20.33
C ASP A 139 -5.99 -7.74 20.87
N LEU A 140 -6.92 -7.46 19.96
CA LEU A 140 -8.29 -7.07 20.30
C LEU A 140 -9.20 -8.29 20.53
N GLY A 141 -8.66 -9.52 20.42
CA GLY A 141 -9.36 -10.75 20.73
C GLY A 141 -10.43 -11.14 19.71
N GLY A 142 -11.51 -11.76 20.20
CA GLY A 142 -12.71 -12.09 19.42
C GLY A 142 -12.82 -13.53 18.95
N GLY A 143 -11.76 -14.36 19.06
CA GLY A 143 -11.75 -15.75 18.60
C GLY A 143 -11.77 -15.90 17.09
N PRO A 144 -11.81 -17.15 16.57
CA PRO A 144 -11.78 -17.41 15.13
C PRO A 144 -13.01 -16.83 14.41
N ARG A 145 -12.76 -15.91 13.45
CA ARG A 145 -13.80 -15.26 12.63
C ARG A 145 -13.25 -14.58 11.38
N TRP A 146 -14.15 -14.24 10.48
CA TRP A 146 -13.86 -13.26 9.45
C TRP A 146 -13.84 -11.86 10.06
N VAL A 147 -12.81 -11.08 9.76
CA VAL A 147 -12.67 -9.67 10.12
C VAL A 147 -12.60 -8.83 8.86
N ALA A 148 -13.31 -7.71 8.86
CA ALA A 148 -13.41 -6.82 7.71
C ALA A 148 -12.48 -5.61 7.88
N GLY A 149 -11.81 -5.20 6.82
CA GLY A 149 -10.96 -4.02 6.86
C GLY A 149 -10.49 -3.54 5.50
N ASP A 150 -9.59 -2.58 5.56
CA ASP A 150 -8.98 -1.93 4.40
C ASP A 150 -7.46 -2.00 4.53
N PHE A 151 -6.78 -2.43 3.46
CA PHE A 151 -5.32 -2.62 3.47
C PHE A 151 -4.54 -1.46 2.88
N HIS A 152 -5.22 -0.39 2.41
CA HIS A 152 -4.55 0.72 1.76
C HIS A 152 -5.24 2.05 2.12
N VAL A 153 -4.73 2.73 3.14
CA VAL A 153 -5.30 4.00 3.64
C VAL A 153 -4.19 4.95 4.06
N HIS A 154 -4.36 6.22 3.73
CA HIS A 154 -3.41 7.29 4.04
C HIS A 154 -3.93 8.22 5.11
N SER A 155 -3.06 8.61 6.03
CA SER A 155 -3.28 9.72 6.95
C SER A 155 -2.48 10.95 6.52
N ARG A 156 -2.63 12.04 7.26
CA ARG A 156 -1.87 13.26 7.02
C ARG A 156 -0.33 13.07 7.02
N GLU A 157 0.16 11.94 7.50
CA GLU A 157 1.58 11.62 7.50
C GLU A 157 2.09 11.25 6.09
N SER A 158 1.24 10.96 5.13
CA SER A 158 1.59 10.75 3.72
C SER A 158 1.99 12.02 2.95
N GLY A 159 1.81 13.20 3.49
CA GLY A 159 2.17 14.44 2.79
C GLY A 159 1.09 14.99 1.86
N ASP A 160 0.39 14.17 1.12
CA ASP A 160 -0.70 14.49 0.20
C ASP A 160 -2.09 14.16 0.75
N ALA A 161 -2.15 13.40 1.84
CA ALA A 161 -3.40 13.09 2.54
C ALA A 161 -3.71 14.12 3.64
N SER A 162 -4.97 14.19 4.06
CA SER A 162 -5.45 15.19 5.02
C SER A 162 -5.93 14.64 6.37
N PRO A 163 -6.45 13.39 6.50
CA PRO A 163 -7.09 12.93 7.72
C PRO A 163 -6.07 12.60 8.82
N THR A 164 -6.44 12.87 10.06
CA THR A 164 -5.69 12.36 11.22
C THR A 164 -5.95 10.86 11.38
N LEU A 165 -5.06 10.14 12.08
CA LEU A 165 -5.27 8.73 12.44
C LEU A 165 -6.60 8.51 13.18
N ASP A 166 -7.02 9.45 14.03
CA ASP A 166 -8.31 9.39 14.72
C ASP A 166 -9.50 9.52 13.76
N ALA A 167 -9.37 10.35 12.70
CA ALA A 167 -10.40 10.48 11.69
C ALA A 167 -10.52 9.20 10.85
N VAL A 168 -9.40 8.61 10.46
CA VAL A 168 -9.33 7.31 9.77
C VAL A 168 -10.00 6.21 10.61
N ALA A 169 -9.60 6.07 11.88
CA ALA A 169 -10.16 5.07 12.78
C ALA A 169 -11.66 5.28 13.03
N THR A 170 -12.10 6.54 13.14
CA THR A 170 -13.52 6.88 13.33
C THR A 170 -14.32 6.48 12.10
N PHE A 171 -13.85 6.81 10.89
CA PHE A 171 -14.51 6.45 9.66
C PHE A 171 -14.60 4.94 9.47
N ALA A 172 -13.47 4.22 9.70
CA ALA A 172 -13.43 2.75 9.65
C ALA A 172 -14.46 2.10 10.59
N ARG A 173 -14.51 2.56 11.84
CA ARG A 173 -15.51 2.09 12.83
C ARG A 173 -16.94 2.36 12.37
N ASP A 174 -17.23 3.58 11.87
CA ASP A 174 -18.57 3.98 11.46
C ASP A 174 -19.01 3.22 10.19
N LYS A 175 -18.04 2.77 9.37
CA LYS A 175 -18.25 1.87 8.22
C LYS A 175 -18.42 0.40 8.65
N GLY A 176 -18.15 0.06 9.90
CA GLY A 176 -18.26 -1.31 10.44
C GLY A 176 -17.04 -2.19 10.17
N LEU A 177 -15.87 -1.59 9.98
CA LEU A 177 -14.62 -2.31 9.80
C LEU A 177 -13.98 -2.69 11.13
N ASP A 178 -13.35 -3.87 11.20
CA ASP A 178 -12.60 -4.37 12.34
C ASP A 178 -11.16 -3.82 12.34
N PHE A 179 -10.58 -3.53 11.18
CA PHE A 179 -9.21 -3.03 11.05
C PHE A 179 -9.03 -2.07 9.88
N VAL A 180 -7.95 -1.29 9.95
CA VAL A 180 -7.46 -0.47 8.84
C VAL A 180 -5.94 -0.46 8.85
N ALA A 181 -5.32 -0.72 7.69
CA ALA A 181 -3.88 -0.60 7.53
C ALA A 181 -3.50 0.82 7.11
N ILE A 182 -2.57 1.41 7.84
CA ILE A 182 -2.03 2.73 7.56
C ILE A 182 -0.79 2.55 6.69
N SER A 183 -0.85 3.03 5.45
CA SER A 183 0.14 2.77 4.39
C SER A 183 0.71 4.08 3.83
N GLU A 184 1.41 4.84 4.66
CA GLU A 184 1.94 6.14 4.26
C GLU A 184 3.00 6.03 3.17
N HIS A 185 3.05 7.00 2.24
CA HIS A 185 4.02 7.03 1.14
C HIS A 185 5.45 7.13 1.65
N ASN A 186 6.23 6.07 1.48
CA ASN A 186 7.67 5.98 1.78
C ASN A 186 8.10 6.48 3.18
N THR A 187 7.16 6.66 4.11
CA THR A 187 7.46 7.13 5.47
C THR A 187 6.85 6.20 6.52
N THR A 188 7.44 6.17 7.69
CA THR A 188 6.94 5.48 8.87
C THR A 188 6.70 6.44 10.04
N SER A 189 6.53 7.73 9.76
CA SER A 189 6.34 8.77 10.78
C SER A 189 5.09 8.54 11.64
N HIS A 190 4.02 7.98 11.06
CA HIS A 190 2.79 7.59 11.75
C HIS A 190 3.04 6.59 12.89
N LEU A 191 4.07 5.74 12.81
CA LEU A 191 4.36 4.75 13.85
C LEU A 191 4.60 5.39 15.21
N SER A 192 5.12 6.62 15.26
CA SER A 192 5.32 7.37 16.50
C SER A 192 4.03 7.88 17.16
N LEU A 193 2.92 7.85 16.41
CA LEU A 193 1.59 8.35 16.79
C LEU A 193 0.57 7.23 16.97
N LEU A 194 0.86 6.06 16.36
CA LEU A 194 -0.12 5.00 16.19
C LEU A 194 -0.57 4.39 17.53
N GLY A 195 0.33 4.34 18.56
CA GLY A 195 -0.02 3.83 19.89
C GLY A 195 -1.09 4.68 20.57
N ASP A 196 -0.98 6.02 20.48
CA ASP A 196 -1.99 6.92 21.04
C ASP A 196 -3.32 6.85 20.28
N ALA A 197 -3.27 6.76 18.95
CA ALA A 197 -4.46 6.61 18.14
C ALA A 197 -5.17 5.27 18.42
N GLN A 198 -4.41 4.18 18.59
CA GLN A 198 -4.96 2.87 18.95
C GLN A 198 -5.65 2.87 20.31
N ASP A 199 -5.11 3.55 21.31
CA ASP A 199 -5.75 3.66 22.63
C ASP A 199 -7.08 4.41 22.58
N ARG A 200 -7.17 5.42 21.71
CA ARG A 200 -8.43 6.15 21.52
C ARG A 200 -9.43 5.40 20.64
N SER A 201 -8.99 4.37 19.93
CA SER A 201 -9.80 3.56 19.00
C SER A 201 -9.71 2.07 19.34
N PRO A 202 -10.21 1.64 20.53
CA PRO A 202 -10.04 0.25 20.98
C PRO A 202 -10.88 -0.76 20.19
N ASP A 203 -11.82 -0.30 19.39
CA ASP A 203 -12.75 -1.16 18.63
C ASP A 203 -12.27 -1.42 17.19
N VAL A 204 -11.24 -0.70 16.70
CA VAL A 204 -10.66 -0.87 15.37
C VAL A 204 -9.17 -1.09 15.51
N LEU A 205 -8.64 -2.15 14.90
CA LEU A 205 -7.20 -2.39 14.89
C LEU A 205 -6.53 -1.50 13.84
N LEU A 206 -5.60 -0.64 14.30
CA LEU A 206 -4.75 0.15 13.42
C LEU A 206 -3.50 -0.67 13.08
N VAL A 207 -3.42 -1.16 11.86
CA VAL A 207 -2.31 -2.00 11.39
C VAL A 207 -1.22 -1.09 10.81
N PRO A 208 0.05 -1.20 11.25
CA PRO A 208 1.14 -0.43 10.67
C PRO A 208 1.47 -0.95 9.28
N GLY A 209 1.98 -0.07 8.42
CA GLY A 209 2.44 -0.40 7.08
C GLY A 209 3.15 0.79 6.45
N ALA A 210 3.53 0.66 5.21
CA ALA A 210 3.95 1.77 4.38
C ALA A 210 3.70 1.40 2.91
N GLU A 211 3.22 2.34 2.14
CA GLU A 211 3.24 2.21 0.70
C GLU A 211 4.61 2.62 0.17
N ILE A 212 5.29 1.65 -0.43
CA ILE A 212 6.57 1.84 -1.10
C ILE A 212 6.25 2.38 -2.49
N THR A 213 6.19 3.69 -2.57
CA THR A 213 5.82 4.46 -3.76
C THR A 213 7.04 4.70 -4.59
N THR A 214 7.19 3.97 -5.71
CA THR A 214 8.26 4.16 -6.68
C THR A 214 7.71 4.70 -7.99
N TYR A 215 8.57 5.24 -8.85
CA TYR A 215 8.12 5.76 -10.16
C TYR A 215 7.82 4.65 -11.19
N GLY A 216 8.01 3.38 -10.82
CA GLY A 216 7.74 2.21 -11.65
C GLY A 216 6.72 1.24 -11.06
N GLY A 217 5.95 1.64 -10.05
CA GLY A 217 4.95 0.82 -9.39
C GLY A 217 4.92 1.05 -7.90
N HIS A 218 3.76 0.82 -7.28
CA HIS A 218 3.58 0.95 -5.84
C HIS A 218 3.33 -0.40 -5.20
N ALA A 219 3.79 -0.57 -3.95
CA ALA A 219 3.58 -1.80 -3.19
C ALA A 219 3.43 -1.51 -1.71
N ASN A 220 2.50 -2.17 -1.04
CA ASN A 220 2.37 -2.07 0.41
C ASN A 220 3.27 -3.07 1.13
N GLY A 221 4.05 -2.57 2.08
CA GLY A 221 4.65 -3.34 3.14
C GLY A 221 3.67 -3.50 4.30
N LEU A 222 2.80 -4.52 4.23
CA LEU A 222 1.76 -4.76 5.24
C LEU A 222 2.39 -5.22 6.55
N GLY A 223 2.14 -4.49 7.61
CA GLY A 223 2.70 -4.80 8.93
C GLY A 223 4.13 -4.28 9.14
N LEU A 224 4.66 -3.42 8.26
CA LEU A 224 5.96 -2.77 8.45
C LEU A 224 5.97 -1.92 9.72
N THR A 225 7.03 -2.09 10.52
CA THR A 225 7.26 -1.33 11.76
C THR A 225 8.57 -0.56 11.75
N ALA A 226 9.24 -0.52 10.61
CA ALA A 226 10.47 0.23 10.37
C ALA A 226 10.54 0.65 8.89
N PRO A 227 11.27 1.73 8.56
CA PRO A 227 11.43 2.15 7.17
C PRO A 227 12.21 1.10 6.36
N VAL A 228 11.88 1.00 5.07
CA VAL A 228 12.62 0.22 4.07
C VAL A 228 13.13 1.17 2.97
N PRO A 229 14.20 0.81 2.23
CA PRO A 229 14.65 1.63 1.12
C PRO A 229 13.61 1.67 -0.01
N PHE A 230 13.56 2.78 -0.76
CA PHE A 230 12.60 2.97 -1.86
C PHE A 230 13.15 3.77 -3.05
N ALA A 231 14.24 4.53 -2.86
CA ALA A 231 14.81 5.43 -3.86
C ALA A 231 15.59 4.61 -4.93
N LEU A 232 14.84 3.99 -5.85
CA LEU A 232 15.38 3.10 -6.87
C LEU A 232 16.42 3.82 -7.74
N GLY A 233 17.55 3.13 -8.01
CA GLY A 233 18.67 3.66 -8.77
C GLY A 233 19.68 4.45 -7.94
N LEU A 234 19.35 4.89 -6.73
CA LEU A 234 20.33 5.46 -5.80
C LEU A 234 21.17 4.32 -5.21
N ASP A 235 22.51 4.44 -5.28
CA ASP A 235 23.43 3.39 -4.82
C ASP A 235 23.14 1.99 -5.41
N ASP A 236 22.71 1.94 -6.67
CA ASP A 236 22.34 0.72 -7.39
C ASP A 236 21.12 -0.04 -6.78
N LEU A 237 20.32 0.58 -5.92
CA LEU A 237 19.13 -0.02 -5.33
C LEU A 237 18.12 -0.44 -6.42
N GLY A 238 17.75 -1.72 -6.43
CA GLY A 238 16.68 -2.25 -7.28
C GLY A 238 15.42 -2.62 -6.48
N PHE A 239 14.27 -2.78 -7.15
CA PHE A 239 13.03 -3.15 -6.46
C PHE A 239 13.11 -4.53 -5.78
N LEU A 240 13.91 -5.46 -6.30
CA LEU A 240 14.11 -6.77 -5.66
C LEU A 240 14.84 -6.66 -4.31
N ASP A 241 15.72 -5.66 -4.13
CA ASP A 241 16.36 -5.39 -2.85
C ASP A 241 15.35 -4.83 -1.84
N VAL A 242 14.41 -4.00 -2.31
CA VAL A 242 13.29 -3.49 -1.51
C VAL A 242 12.39 -4.64 -1.04
N ALA A 243 12.02 -5.55 -1.96
CA ALA A 243 11.19 -6.71 -1.63
C ALA A 243 11.89 -7.63 -0.60
N ALA A 244 13.19 -7.85 -0.73
CA ALA A 244 13.98 -8.59 0.25
C ALA A 244 13.98 -7.89 1.63
N ALA A 245 14.13 -6.57 1.68
CA ALA A 245 14.10 -5.81 2.93
C ALA A 245 12.72 -5.89 3.62
N VAL A 246 11.61 -5.85 2.87
CA VAL A 246 10.26 -6.07 3.41
C VAL A 246 10.14 -7.47 4.00
N ALA A 247 10.56 -8.51 3.27
CA ALA A 247 10.52 -9.90 3.74
C ALA A 247 11.38 -10.12 5.00
N GLU A 248 12.58 -9.56 5.05
CA GLU A 248 13.48 -9.62 6.22
C GLU A 248 12.87 -8.94 7.46
N SER A 249 12.05 -7.91 7.28
CA SER A 249 11.34 -7.24 8.40
C SER A 249 10.21 -8.09 8.99
N GLY A 250 9.80 -9.17 8.31
CA GLY A 250 8.66 -10.01 8.66
C GLY A 250 7.30 -9.46 8.20
N ALA A 251 7.28 -8.31 7.52
CA ALA A 251 6.10 -7.76 6.85
C ALA A 251 5.75 -8.55 5.58
N LEU A 252 4.61 -8.26 4.98
CA LEU A 252 4.18 -8.84 3.71
C LEU A 252 4.19 -7.79 2.62
N LEU A 253 4.77 -8.12 1.48
CA LEU A 253 4.68 -7.28 0.30
C LEU A 253 3.40 -7.59 -0.49
N SER A 254 2.65 -6.54 -0.85
CA SER A 254 1.53 -6.59 -1.78
C SER A 254 1.76 -5.60 -2.91
N ILE A 255 1.57 -5.99 -4.16
CA ILE A 255 1.54 -5.05 -5.27
C ILE A 255 0.21 -4.32 -5.27
N ASN A 256 0.24 -2.98 -5.26
CA ASN A 256 -0.94 -2.12 -5.23
C ASN A 256 -1.41 -1.79 -6.64
N HIS A 257 -2.73 -1.65 -6.82
CA HIS A 257 -3.40 -1.12 -8.03
C HIS A 257 -2.59 -1.33 -9.34
N PRO A 258 -2.16 -2.58 -9.67
CA PRO A 258 -1.09 -2.86 -10.63
C PRO A 258 -1.34 -2.37 -12.05
N VAL A 259 -2.59 -2.05 -12.39
CA VAL A 259 -3.03 -1.64 -13.73
C VAL A 259 -3.58 -0.22 -13.78
N LEU A 260 -3.42 0.55 -12.68
CA LEU A 260 -3.97 1.90 -12.56
C LEU A 260 -3.09 2.91 -13.31
N GLU A 261 -3.37 3.15 -14.58
CA GLU A 261 -2.62 4.05 -15.44
C GLU A 261 -3.36 5.40 -15.56
N LEU A 262 -3.08 6.34 -14.66
CA LEU A 262 -3.72 7.65 -14.59
C LEU A 262 -2.82 8.81 -15.05
N GLY A 263 -1.61 8.52 -15.53
CA GLY A 263 -0.63 9.52 -15.95
C GLY A 263 -0.29 10.49 -14.80
N ASP A 264 -0.39 11.80 -15.06
CA ASP A 264 -0.04 12.82 -14.05
C ASP A 264 -0.94 12.84 -12.79
N ALA A 265 -2.09 12.18 -12.82
CA ALA A 265 -2.99 12.11 -11.66
C ALA A 265 -2.50 11.08 -10.62
N CYS A 266 -1.65 10.14 -11.03
CA CYS A 266 -1.00 9.19 -10.18
C CYS A 266 0.30 8.73 -10.84
N ILE A 267 1.43 9.30 -10.42
CA ILE A 267 2.74 9.05 -11.00
C ILE A 267 3.27 7.70 -10.54
N GLY A 268 3.55 6.79 -11.48
CA GLY A 268 4.11 5.48 -11.17
C GLY A 268 3.09 4.47 -10.63
N CYS A 269 1.78 4.72 -10.68
CA CYS A 269 0.78 3.81 -10.09
C CYS A 269 0.74 2.44 -10.78
N ALA A 270 0.79 2.38 -12.12
CA ALA A 270 0.83 1.11 -12.83
C ALA A 270 2.15 0.38 -12.61
N TRP A 271 2.07 -0.94 -12.43
CA TRP A 271 3.24 -1.76 -12.13
C TRP A 271 4.14 -1.99 -13.35
N ASP A 272 5.38 -1.50 -13.30
CA ASP A 272 6.45 -1.71 -14.30
C ASP A 272 7.78 -2.20 -13.66
N ASN A 273 7.80 -2.41 -12.34
CA ASN A 273 8.95 -2.99 -11.63
C ASN A 273 9.06 -4.50 -11.90
N PRO A 274 10.26 -5.11 -11.74
CA PRO A 274 10.39 -6.56 -11.71
C PRO A 274 9.48 -7.17 -10.63
N VAL A 275 8.78 -8.26 -10.98
CA VAL A 275 7.98 -8.99 -9.98
C VAL A 275 8.93 -9.72 -9.03
N PRO A 276 8.79 -9.55 -7.70
CA PRO A 276 9.64 -10.24 -6.73
C PRO A 276 9.48 -11.75 -6.77
N PRO A 277 10.46 -12.52 -6.26
CA PRO A 277 10.32 -13.96 -6.06
C PRO A 277 9.07 -14.33 -5.24
N ALA A 278 8.53 -15.53 -5.49
CA ALA A 278 7.26 -15.97 -4.89
C ALA A 278 7.27 -16.02 -3.35
N ASP A 279 8.45 -16.20 -2.74
CA ASP A 279 8.62 -16.17 -1.27
C ASP A 279 8.72 -14.78 -0.67
N GLN A 280 8.78 -13.73 -1.50
CA GLN A 280 8.84 -12.32 -1.11
C GLN A 280 7.58 -11.53 -1.46
N LEU A 281 6.65 -12.11 -2.23
CA LEU A 281 5.38 -11.49 -2.62
C LEU A 281 4.21 -12.30 -2.03
N ALA A 282 3.32 -11.65 -1.29
CA ALA A 282 2.25 -12.33 -0.56
C ALA A 282 0.86 -12.07 -1.13
N ALA A 283 0.61 -10.89 -1.71
CA ALA A 283 -0.72 -10.49 -2.15
C ALA A 283 -0.68 -9.57 -3.37
N ILE A 284 -1.83 -9.44 -4.01
CA ILE A 284 -2.12 -8.45 -5.04
C ILE A 284 -3.37 -7.69 -4.64
N GLU A 285 -3.34 -6.38 -4.77
CA GLU A 285 -4.50 -5.53 -4.68
C GLU A 285 -5.31 -5.67 -5.98
N ILE A 286 -6.39 -6.47 -5.89
CA ILE A 286 -7.26 -6.75 -7.04
C ILE A 286 -8.39 -5.74 -7.21
N ALA A 287 -8.57 -4.85 -6.24
CA ALA A 287 -9.56 -3.80 -6.26
C ALA A 287 -9.02 -2.56 -5.56
N THR A 288 -9.13 -1.42 -6.24
CA THR A 288 -8.76 -0.11 -5.74
C THR A 288 -9.64 0.97 -6.37
N GLY A 289 -9.94 2.01 -5.61
CA GLY A 289 -10.71 3.14 -6.09
C GLY A 289 -12.19 2.83 -6.30
N GLY A 290 -13.05 3.85 -6.13
CA GLY A 290 -14.49 3.74 -6.10
C GLY A 290 -15.10 3.01 -7.31
N TRP A 291 -15.62 1.83 -7.09
CA TRP A 291 -16.31 1.02 -8.10
C TRP A 291 -17.37 1.80 -8.88
N ALA A 292 -18.20 2.56 -8.16
CA ALA A 292 -19.30 3.33 -8.75
C ALA A 292 -18.82 4.43 -9.72
N GLN A 293 -17.55 4.78 -9.69
CA GLN A 293 -17.00 5.91 -10.47
C GLN A 293 -16.18 5.46 -11.68
N SER A 294 -15.36 4.44 -11.56
CA SER A 294 -14.57 3.84 -12.66
C SER A 294 -13.81 2.60 -12.21
N GLY A 295 -13.86 2.23 -10.92
CA GLY A 295 -13.09 1.15 -10.31
C GLY A 295 -13.28 -0.19 -11.01
N GLN A 296 -14.51 -0.50 -11.45
CA GLN A 296 -14.81 -1.74 -12.15
C GLN A 296 -13.83 -2.06 -13.30
N LEU A 297 -13.41 -1.06 -14.08
CA LEU A 297 -12.50 -1.27 -15.21
C LEU A 297 -11.09 -1.68 -14.75
N PHE A 298 -10.66 -1.13 -13.61
CA PHE A 298 -9.36 -1.46 -13.03
C PHE A 298 -9.41 -2.79 -12.28
N ASP A 299 -10.49 -3.09 -11.57
CA ASP A 299 -10.66 -4.31 -10.81
C ASP A 299 -10.61 -5.55 -11.72
N GLU A 300 -11.34 -5.56 -12.85
CA GLU A 300 -11.29 -6.66 -13.82
C GLU A 300 -9.88 -6.86 -14.39
N ALA A 301 -9.17 -5.77 -14.68
CA ALA A 301 -7.81 -5.83 -15.18
C ALA A 301 -6.81 -6.26 -14.09
N ALA A 302 -7.00 -5.85 -12.83
CA ALA A 302 -6.17 -6.27 -11.70
C ALA A 302 -6.38 -7.75 -11.36
N ILE A 303 -7.62 -8.26 -11.42
CA ILE A 303 -7.92 -9.69 -11.31
C ILE A 303 -7.19 -10.48 -12.42
N ALA A 304 -7.19 -9.97 -13.66
CA ALA A 304 -6.47 -10.62 -14.76
C ALA A 304 -4.94 -10.57 -14.56
N PHE A 305 -4.40 -9.49 -14.00
CA PHE A 305 -2.99 -9.39 -13.62
C PHE A 305 -2.63 -10.41 -12.53
N TRP A 306 -3.47 -10.54 -11.50
CA TRP A 306 -3.32 -11.55 -10.46
C TRP A 306 -3.34 -12.95 -11.04
N ASP A 307 -4.34 -13.33 -11.87
CA ASP A 307 -4.42 -14.63 -12.53
C ASP A 307 -3.16 -14.93 -13.36
N ALA A 308 -2.60 -13.95 -14.06
CA ALA A 308 -1.39 -14.12 -14.86
C ALA A 308 -0.14 -14.43 -14.01
N LEU A 309 -0.06 -13.95 -12.78
CA LEU A 309 1.01 -14.34 -11.83
C LEU A 309 0.78 -15.74 -11.28
N LEU A 310 -0.46 -16.08 -10.95
CA LEU A 310 -0.81 -17.42 -10.47
C LEU A 310 -0.53 -18.49 -11.54
N ASP A 311 -0.72 -18.17 -12.84
CA ASP A 311 -0.34 -19.06 -13.96
C ASP A 311 1.18 -19.29 -14.07
N GLN A 312 1.98 -18.39 -13.49
CA GLN A 312 3.43 -18.54 -13.39
C GLN A 312 3.87 -19.31 -12.14
N GLY A 313 2.92 -19.80 -11.32
CA GLY A 313 3.18 -20.60 -10.14
C GLY A 313 3.29 -19.82 -8.84
N TYR A 314 2.90 -18.53 -8.82
CA TYR A 314 2.77 -17.79 -7.57
C TYR A 314 1.53 -18.26 -6.80
N HIS A 315 1.62 -18.24 -5.46
CA HIS A 315 0.50 -18.42 -4.55
C HIS A 315 0.27 -17.10 -3.82
N LEU A 316 -0.62 -16.27 -4.35
CA LEU A 316 -0.85 -14.91 -3.86
C LEU A 316 -2.28 -14.75 -3.39
N ALA A 317 -2.46 -14.14 -2.22
CA ALA A 317 -3.77 -13.73 -1.75
C ALA A 317 -4.32 -12.55 -2.58
N ALA A 318 -5.65 -12.51 -2.73
CA ALA A 318 -6.34 -11.32 -3.18
C ALA A 318 -6.61 -10.41 -1.99
N ILE A 319 -6.26 -9.13 -2.10
CA ILE A 319 -6.67 -8.09 -1.17
C ILE A 319 -7.26 -6.91 -1.95
N GLY A 320 -7.93 -6.01 -1.26
CA GLY A 320 -8.38 -4.72 -1.77
C GLY A 320 -7.97 -3.62 -0.82
N GLY A 321 -7.83 -2.43 -1.34
CA GLY A 321 -7.53 -1.23 -0.60
C GLY A 321 -8.16 -0.01 -1.26
N SER A 322 -8.65 0.93 -0.47
CA SER A 322 -9.34 2.12 -0.99
C SER A 322 -8.41 3.16 -1.56
N ASP A 323 -7.18 3.20 -1.09
CA ASP A 323 -6.23 4.29 -1.36
C ASP A 323 -6.81 5.66 -0.95
N ASP A 324 -7.61 5.66 0.15
CA ASP A 324 -8.30 6.87 0.62
C ASP A 324 -7.33 7.84 1.31
N HIS A 325 -7.30 9.08 0.80
CA HIS A 325 -6.49 10.20 1.30
C HIS A 325 -7.30 11.23 2.10
N THR A 326 -8.61 10.97 2.35
CA THR A 326 -9.54 12.00 2.80
C THR A 326 -10.49 11.56 3.90
N ALA A 327 -10.42 10.30 4.36
CA ALA A 327 -11.38 9.66 5.27
C ALA A 327 -12.83 9.90 4.80
N GLY A 328 -13.11 9.56 3.54
CA GLY A 328 -14.43 9.63 2.93
C GLY A 328 -14.95 11.04 2.65
N THR A 329 -14.17 12.10 2.86
CA THR A 329 -14.61 13.47 2.55
C THR A 329 -14.27 13.92 1.14
N GLY A 330 -13.56 13.10 0.38
CA GLY A 330 -13.18 13.37 -1.00
C GLY A 330 -14.35 13.27 -1.97
N THR A 331 -14.27 14.04 -3.07
CA THR A 331 -15.29 14.08 -4.13
C THR A 331 -14.71 13.82 -5.52
N GLY A 332 -13.46 13.40 -5.61
CA GLY A 332 -12.74 13.14 -6.86
C GLY A 332 -13.28 11.90 -7.57
N ALA A 333 -13.13 11.84 -8.89
CA ALA A 333 -13.61 10.71 -9.70
C ALA A 333 -12.81 9.42 -9.50
N PHE A 334 -11.66 9.49 -8.83
CA PHE A 334 -10.77 8.37 -8.54
C PHE A 334 -10.58 8.16 -7.04
N GLN A 335 -11.40 8.83 -6.22
CA GLN A 335 -11.39 8.66 -4.77
C GLN A 335 -12.42 7.62 -4.36
N SER A 336 -12.02 6.83 -3.38
CA SER A 336 -12.78 5.76 -2.77
C SER A 336 -12.83 6.01 -1.27
N ASP A 337 -13.92 5.65 -0.64
CA ASP A 337 -14.02 5.75 0.81
C ASP A 337 -13.29 4.56 1.47
N ILE A 338 -12.74 4.74 2.66
CA ILE A 338 -12.20 3.65 3.47
C ILE A 338 -13.21 2.49 3.51
N GLY A 339 -12.74 1.28 3.17
CA GLY A 339 -13.56 0.08 3.09
C GLY A 339 -14.34 -0.10 1.79
N ASP A 340 -14.10 0.70 0.77
CA ASP A 340 -14.60 0.53 -0.60
C ASP A 340 -13.38 0.44 -1.56
N PRO A 341 -12.81 -0.77 -1.79
CA PRO A 341 -13.28 -2.12 -1.41
C PRO A 341 -13.04 -2.51 0.05
N THR A 342 -13.69 -3.59 0.52
CA THR A 342 -13.46 -4.21 1.82
C THR A 342 -12.78 -5.57 1.66
N THR A 343 -11.68 -5.80 2.36
CA THR A 343 -11.07 -7.12 2.47
C THR A 343 -11.47 -7.81 3.77
N LEU A 344 -11.97 -9.03 3.67
CA LEU A 344 -12.17 -9.90 4.82
C LEU A 344 -11.02 -10.87 4.94
N VAL A 345 -10.54 -11.07 6.18
CA VAL A 345 -9.50 -12.04 6.52
C VAL A 345 -10.02 -12.98 7.61
N TYR A 346 -9.86 -14.29 7.44
CA TYR A 346 -10.17 -15.23 8.51
C TYR A 346 -8.99 -15.34 9.47
N VAL A 347 -9.23 -14.98 10.72
CA VAL A 347 -8.21 -14.91 11.76
C VAL A 347 -8.62 -15.65 13.03
N ASP A 348 -7.67 -16.14 13.80
CA ASP A 348 -7.91 -16.76 15.11
C ASP A 348 -8.15 -15.72 16.21
N THR A 349 -7.61 -14.53 16.04
CA THR A 349 -7.79 -13.36 16.92
C THR A 349 -7.56 -12.09 16.09
N LEU A 350 -8.12 -10.95 16.51
CA LEU A 350 -7.89 -9.68 15.80
C LEU A 350 -6.57 -9.05 16.27
N SER A 351 -5.51 -9.34 15.54
CA SER A 351 -4.17 -8.80 15.75
C SER A 351 -3.39 -8.71 14.45
N ARG A 352 -2.36 -7.84 14.40
CA ARG A 352 -1.48 -7.73 13.22
C ARG A 352 -0.89 -9.09 12.81
N PRO A 353 -0.27 -9.89 13.71
CA PRO A 353 0.27 -11.18 13.31
C PRO A 353 -0.77 -12.12 12.72
N ALA A 354 -1.98 -12.19 13.29
CA ALA A 354 -3.05 -13.06 12.82
C ALA A 354 -3.59 -12.62 11.43
N LEU A 355 -3.66 -11.31 11.16
CA LEU A 355 -4.00 -10.79 9.84
C LEU A 355 -2.95 -11.20 8.81
N LEU A 356 -1.66 -11.01 9.10
CA LEU A 356 -0.58 -11.40 8.19
C LEU A 356 -0.57 -12.92 7.94
N ASP A 357 -0.83 -13.73 8.95
CA ASP A 357 -0.93 -15.19 8.81
C ASP A 357 -2.17 -15.60 7.98
N GLY A 358 -3.28 -14.87 8.11
CA GLY A 358 -4.47 -15.06 7.30
C GLY A 358 -4.21 -14.79 5.82
N ILE A 359 -3.48 -13.71 5.50
CA ILE A 359 -3.07 -13.37 4.13
C ILE A 359 -2.11 -14.45 3.57
N ARG A 360 -1.06 -14.83 4.33
CA ARG A 360 -0.13 -15.89 3.90
C ARG A 360 -0.82 -17.22 3.59
N ALA A 361 -1.89 -17.51 4.31
CA ALA A 361 -2.68 -18.73 4.14
C ALA A 361 -3.78 -18.60 3.07
N GLY A 362 -3.81 -17.52 2.29
CA GLY A 362 -4.83 -17.29 1.27
C GLY A 362 -6.26 -17.19 1.82
N ARG A 363 -6.44 -16.90 3.12
CA ARG A 363 -7.74 -16.84 3.78
C ARG A 363 -8.33 -15.44 3.69
N THR A 364 -8.53 -14.97 2.45
CA THR A 364 -9.06 -13.63 2.16
C THR A 364 -10.23 -13.67 1.19
N VAL A 365 -11.11 -12.69 1.34
CA VAL A 365 -12.25 -12.42 0.46
C VAL A 365 -12.33 -10.92 0.25
N VAL A 366 -12.44 -10.49 -1.00
CA VAL A 366 -12.56 -9.07 -1.35
C VAL A 366 -13.98 -8.76 -1.79
N LYS A 367 -14.63 -7.83 -1.10
CA LYS A 367 -15.90 -7.21 -1.47
C LYS A 367 -15.60 -5.91 -2.21
N LEU A 368 -15.88 -5.88 -3.50
CA LEU A 368 -15.38 -4.85 -4.42
C LEU A 368 -16.03 -3.47 -4.23
N GLN A 369 -17.24 -3.42 -3.65
CA GLN A 369 -17.95 -2.15 -3.42
C GLN A 369 -18.17 -1.82 -1.94
N GLY A 370 -17.61 -2.61 -1.04
CA GLY A 370 -17.66 -2.31 0.38
C GLY A 370 -18.33 -3.39 1.24
N PRO A 371 -18.48 -3.15 2.54
CA PRO A 371 -18.86 -4.17 3.50
C PRO A 371 -20.26 -4.76 3.28
N ASP A 372 -21.16 -4.02 2.62
CA ASP A 372 -22.54 -4.44 2.35
C ASP A 372 -22.69 -5.43 1.18
N ASP A 373 -21.62 -5.67 0.42
CA ASP A 373 -21.64 -6.68 -0.65
C ASP A 373 -21.92 -8.08 -0.10
N PRO A 374 -22.50 -8.98 -0.90
CA PRO A 374 -22.70 -10.37 -0.50
C PRO A 374 -21.41 -11.01 -0.02
N MET A 375 -21.47 -11.93 0.93
CA MET A 375 -20.33 -12.73 1.36
C MET A 375 -20.30 -14.06 0.64
N VAL A 376 -19.14 -14.54 0.26
CA VAL A 376 -18.91 -15.91 -0.19
C VAL A 376 -17.72 -16.53 0.53
N VAL A 377 -17.92 -17.73 1.08
CA VAL A 377 -16.86 -18.52 1.69
C VAL A 377 -16.57 -19.73 0.81
N LEU A 378 -15.33 -19.82 0.33
CA LEU A 378 -14.85 -20.98 -0.41
C LEU A 378 -14.33 -22.03 0.56
N GLY A 379 -14.91 -23.22 0.52
CA GLY A 379 -14.48 -24.40 1.28
C GLY A 379 -14.15 -25.56 0.36
N ALA A 380 -13.53 -26.61 0.91
CA ALA A 380 -13.28 -27.83 0.19
C ALA A 380 -13.31 -29.08 1.08
N TYR A 381 -13.57 -30.25 0.47
CA TYR A 381 -13.40 -31.55 1.09
C TYR A 381 -12.54 -32.43 0.16
N PRO A 382 -11.41 -33.00 0.63
CA PRO A 382 -10.86 -32.86 1.99
C PRO A 382 -10.61 -31.40 2.40
N ALA A 383 -10.56 -31.13 3.71
CA ALA A 383 -10.28 -29.79 4.22
C ALA A 383 -8.88 -29.33 3.77
N PRO A 384 -8.71 -28.05 3.39
CA PRO A 384 -7.41 -27.54 2.97
C PRO A 384 -6.40 -27.46 4.14
N GLU A 385 -5.13 -27.64 3.83
CA GLU A 385 -4.00 -27.34 4.69
C GLU A 385 -3.43 -25.97 4.23
N GLY A 386 -3.69 -24.90 4.99
CA GLY A 386 -3.46 -23.53 4.51
C GLY A 386 -4.40 -23.20 3.36
N ASP A 387 -3.86 -22.97 2.17
CA ASP A 387 -4.58 -22.74 0.91
C ASP A 387 -4.66 -24.00 0.01
N THR A 388 -4.10 -25.14 0.42
CA THR A 388 -3.93 -26.31 -0.45
C THR A 388 -4.80 -27.49 -0.01
N VAL A 389 -5.60 -28.01 -0.94
CA VAL A 389 -6.41 -29.22 -0.82
C VAL A 389 -5.64 -30.39 -1.42
N ARG A 390 -5.40 -31.46 -0.63
CA ARG A 390 -4.67 -32.64 -1.07
C ARG A 390 -5.62 -33.79 -1.38
N GLY A 391 -5.43 -34.45 -2.52
CA GLY A 391 -6.21 -35.61 -2.95
C GLY A 391 -6.28 -35.74 -4.46
N ALA A 392 -6.78 -36.90 -4.92
CA ALA A 392 -7.00 -37.12 -6.36
C ALA A 392 -8.20 -36.33 -6.91
N GLU A 393 -9.16 -36.01 -6.03
CA GLU A 393 -10.39 -35.27 -6.32
C GLU A 393 -10.77 -34.45 -5.09
N ALA A 394 -11.30 -33.27 -5.30
CA ALA A 394 -11.87 -32.43 -4.24
C ALA A 394 -13.26 -31.95 -4.58
N LEU A 395 -14.12 -31.87 -3.56
CA LEU A 395 -15.43 -31.21 -3.62
C LEU A 395 -15.27 -29.80 -3.04
N PHE A 396 -15.35 -28.79 -3.90
CA PHE A 396 -15.39 -27.38 -3.51
C PHE A 396 -16.81 -26.94 -3.18
N THR A 397 -16.93 -26.07 -2.20
CA THR A 397 -18.21 -25.45 -1.79
C THR A 397 -18.07 -23.94 -1.79
N ALA A 398 -19.03 -23.22 -2.36
CA ALA A 398 -19.17 -21.78 -2.23
C ALA A 398 -20.44 -21.50 -1.43
N GLU A 399 -20.28 -21.09 -0.16
CA GLU A 399 -21.39 -20.69 0.71
C GLU A 399 -21.60 -19.18 0.59
N VAL A 400 -22.76 -18.78 0.08
CA VAL A 400 -23.12 -17.38 -0.17
C VAL A 400 -24.15 -16.94 0.87
N THR A 401 -23.92 -15.74 1.45
CA THR A 401 -24.87 -15.05 2.33
C THR A 401 -25.09 -13.62 1.85
N GLY A 402 -26.33 -13.13 1.94
CA GLY A 402 -26.72 -11.80 1.47
C GLY A 402 -26.77 -11.64 -0.05
N GLY A 403 -26.71 -12.76 -0.82
CA GLY A 403 -26.66 -12.75 -2.28
C GLY A 403 -27.93 -13.27 -2.97
N ALA A 404 -29.05 -13.38 -2.29
CA ALA A 404 -30.29 -13.92 -2.87
C ALA A 404 -30.77 -13.09 -4.08
N GLY A 405 -30.98 -13.75 -5.22
CA GLY A 405 -31.34 -13.12 -6.49
C GLY A 405 -30.17 -12.81 -7.39
N GLU A 406 -28.93 -12.96 -6.91
CA GLU A 406 -27.69 -12.82 -7.66
C GLU A 406 -27.19 -14.17 -8.20
N THR A 407 -25.98 -14.24 -8.72
CA THR A 407 -25.39 -15.50 -9.15
C THR A 407 -24.04 -15.73 -8.51
N VAL A 408 -23.64 -17.00 -8.33
CA VAL A 408 -22.32 -17.42 -7.90
C VAL A 408 -21.68 -18.28 -8.97
N ARG A 409 -20.37 -18.08 -9.22
CA ARG A 409 -19.60 -18.92 -10.11
C ARG A 409 -18.30 -19.39 -9.48
N PHE A 410 -17.84 -20.55 -9.95
CA PHE A 410 -16.46 -20.96 -9.71
C PHE A 410 -15.58 -20.51 -10.89
N VAL A 411 -14.33 -20.19 -10.57
CA VAL A 411 -13.28 -19.93 -11.57
C VAL A 411 -12.19 -20.97 -11.34
N VAL A 412 -11.88 -21.73 -12.38
CA VAL A 412 -10.92 -22.84 -12.33
C VAL A 412 -9.75 -22.50 -13.23
N ASP A 413 -8.53 -22.41 -12.69
CA ASP A 413 -7.32 -22.01 -13.41
C ASP A 413 -7.51 -20.71 -14.25
N GLY A 414 -8.15 -19.71 -13.64
CA GLY A 414 -8.47 -18.43 -14.28
C GLY A 414 -9.64 -18.48 -15.27
N VAL A 415 -10.26 -19.66 -15.52
CA VAL A 415 -11.39 -19.80 -16.44
C VAL A 415 -12.71 -19.83 -15.67
N PRO A 416 -13.61 -18.84 -15.86
CA PRO A 416 -14.90 -18.82 -15.21
C PRO A 416 -15.82 -19.93 -15.77
N LEU A 417 -16.52 -20.62 -14.87
CA LEU A 417 -17.58 -21.57 -15.21
C LEU A 417 -18.94 -20.85 -15.32
N ASP A 418 -19.95 -21.56 -15.84
CA ASP A 418 -21.31 -21.03 -15.91
C ASP A 418 -21.82 -20.69 -14.50
N PRO A 419 -22.40 -19.50 -14.31
CA PRO A 419 -22.91 -19.08 -13.00
C PRO A 419 -24.17 -19.84 -12.60
N VAL A 420 -24.36 -19.98 -11.29
CA VAL A 420 -25.53 -20.62 -10.66
C VAL A 420 -26.33 -19.55 -9.94
N GLU A 421 -27.67 -19.56 -10.08
CA GLU A 421 -28.58 -18.65 -9.38
C GLU A 421 -28.56 -18.91 -7.87
N VAL A 422 -28.45 -17.85 -7.07
CA VAL A 422 -28.53 -17.88 -5.61
C VAL A 422 -30.00 -17.71 -5.22
N ASP A 423 -30.72 -18.82 -5.07
CA ASP A 423 -32.17 -18.86 -4.83
C ASP A 423 -32.56 -18.95 -3.35
N ALA A 424 -31.60 -18.93 -2.45
CA ALA A 424 -31.77 -19.00 -0.99
C ALA A 424 -30.73 -18.13 -0.26
N ASP A 425 -30.94 -17.90 1.03
CA ASP A 425 -29.95 -17.21 1.91
C ASP A 425 -29.93 -17.89 3.30
N PRO A 426 -28.86 -18.62 3.66
CA PRO A 426 -27.66 -18.89 2.88
C PRO A 426 -27.89 -19.87 1.71
N PHE A 427 -27.00 -19.81 0.69
CA PHE A 427 -26.99 -20.69 -0.47
C PHE A 427 -25.65 -21.40 -0.58
N THR A 428 -25.63 -22.66 -1.06
CA THR A 428 -24.37 -23.40 -1.28
C THR A 428 -24.32 -23.97 -2.68
N ALA A 429 -23.38 -23.50 -3.47
CA ALA A 429 -22.98 -24.13 -4.73
C ALA A 429 -21.85 -25.15 -4.49
N THR A 430 -21.77 -26.17 -5.33
CA THR A 430 -20.73 -27.22 -5.24
C THR A 430 -20.07 -27.48 -6.60
N LEU A 431 -18.78 -27.83 -6.57
CA LEU A 431 -18.00 -28.18 -7.74
C LEU A 431 -17.04 -29.34 -7.40
N SER A 432 -17.12 -30.47 -8.12
CA SER A 432 -16.13 -31.55 -8.03
C SER A 432 -15.03 -31.35 -9.07
N VAL A 433 -13.78 -31.41 -8.64
CA VAL A 433 -12.58 -31.21 -9.49
C VAL A 433 -11.57 -32.31 -9.20
N ALA A 434 -11.04 -32.93 -10.26
CA ALA A 434 -9.94 -33.86 -10.15
C ALA A 434 -8.61 -33.10 -10.18
N ALA A 435 -7.63 -33.49 -9.33
CA ALA A 435 -6.32 -32.85 -9.26
C ALA A 435 -5.50 -32.95 -10.57
N ALA A 436 -5.87 -33.87 -11.46
CA ALA A 436 -5.25 -33.97 -12.79
C ALA A 436 -5.84 -32.97 -13.81
N GLU A 437 -6.93 -32.28 -13.45
CA GLU A 437 -7.70 -31.42 -14.36
C GLU A 437 -7.61 -29.93 -13.99
N ALA A 438 -7.21 -29.61 -12.76
CA ALA A 438 -7.11 -28.22 -12.30
C ALA A 438 -6.05 -28.05 -11.20
N GLY A 439 -5.42 -26.87 -11.14
CA GLY A 439 -4.46 -26.46 -10.12
C GLY A 439 -5.06 -25.56 -9.05
N ARG A 440 -6.06 -24.73 -9.37
CA ARG A 440 -6.63 -23.74 -8.42
C ARG A 440 -8.10 -23.45 -8.70
N VAL A 441 -8.84 -23.12 -7.63
CA VAL A 441 -10.26 -22.75 -7.69
C VAL A 441 -10.50 -21.54 -6.82
N ARG A 442 -11.27 -20.57 -7.31
CA ARG A 442 -11.89 -19.49 -6.52
C ARG A 442 -13.39 -19.42 -6.76
N ALA A 443 -14.11 -18.71 -5.90
CA ALA A 443 -15.52 -18.42 -6.06
C ALA A 443 -15.76 -16.92 -6.19
N GLU A 444 -16.73 -16.53 -7.01
CA GLU A 444 -17.14 -15.15 -7.22
C GLU A 444 -18.67 -15.03 -7.12
N VAL A 445 -19.15 -14.04 -6.38
CA VAL A 445 -20.54 -13.59 -6.46
C VAL A 445 -20.63 -12.53 -7.54
N MET A 446 -21.60 -12.71 -8.44
CA MET A 446 -21.81 -11.82 -9.58
C MET A 446 -23.09 -11.02 -9.39
N VAL A 447 -23.00 -9.71 -9.55
CA VAL A 447 -24.15 -8.79 -9.54
C VAL A 447 -24.17 -8.04 -10.87
N ASP A 448 -25.31 -8.00 -11.54
CA ASP A 448 -25.46 -7.37 -12.86
C ASP A 448 -24.43 -7.86 -13.92
N GLY A 449 -23.95 -9.11 -13.76
CA GLY A 449 -22.97 -9.73 -14.66
C GLY A 449 -21.50 -9.41 -14.35
N TYR A 450 -21.21 -8.71 -13.27
CA TYR A 450 -19.85 -8.35 -12.84
C TYR A 450 -19.49 -8.98 -11.50
N PRO A 451 -18.21 -9.31 -11.24
CA PRO A 451 -17.76 -9.74 -9.92
C PRO A 451 -18.06 -8.67 -8.87
N ARG A 452 -18.67 -9.09 -7.76
CA ARG A 452 -18.97 -8.24 -6.62
C ARG A 452 -18.18 -8.65 -5.40
N THR A 453 -17.97 -9.95 -5.25
CA THR A 453 -17.16 -10.53 -4.19
C THR A 453 -16.30 -11.62 -4.79
N VAL A 454 -15.01 -11.61 -4.45
CA VAL A 454 -13.98 -12.52 -4.99
C VAL A 454 -13.23 -13.16 -3.83
N THR A 455 -13.14 -14.50 -3.80
CA THR A 455 -12.31 -15.20 -2.81
C THR A 455 -10.88 -15.32 -3.31
N SER A 456 -9.90 -15.43 -2.41
CA SER A 456 -8.63 -16.06 -2.76
C SER A 456 -8.83 -17.50 -3.19
N HIS A 457 -7.80 -18.07 -3.83
CA HIS A 457 -7.85 -19.43 -4.36
C HIS A 457 -7.62 -20.48 -3.29
N LEU A 458 -8.24 -21.65 -3.48
CA LEU A 458 -7.77 -22.90 -2.94
C LEU A 458 -7.05 -23.68 -4.04
N TRP A 459 -5.87 -24.18 -3.72
CA TRP A 459 -5.02 -24.96 -4.62
C TRP A 459 -5.29 -26.45 -4.49
N LEU A 460 -5.27 -27.18 -5.59
CA LEU A 460 -5.47 -28.60 -5.62
C LEU A 460 -4.15 -29.31 -5.95
N ALA A 461 -3.66 -30.15 -5.04
CA ALA A 461 -2.44 -30.93 -5.20
C ALA A 461 -2.75 -32.43 -5.11
N SER A 462 -2.21 -33.21 -6.05
CA SER A 462 -2.28 -34.68 -5.95
C SER A 462 -1.29 -35.19 -4.89
N ASP A 463 -1.62 -36.29 -4.21
CA ASP A 463 -0.77 -36.94 -3.20
C ASP A 463 0.62 -37.34 -3.74
N ALA A 464 0.80 -37.34 -5.07
CA ALA A 464 2.05 -37.65 -5.75
C ALA A 464 2.99 -36.46 -5.95
N ALA A 465 2.54 -35.23 -5.70
CA ALA A 465 3.27 -34.00 -6.03
C ALA A 465 4.40 -33.64 -5.05
N ASP A 466 4.46 -34.26 -3.86
CA ASP A 466 5.54 -34.03 -2.88
C ASP A 466 6.91 -34.63 -3.30
N ALA A 467 7.01 -35.26 -4.47
CA ALA A 467 8.25 -35.86 -4.99
C ALA A 467 9.01 -34.93 -5.98
N ALA A 468 8.48 -33.81 -6.38
CA ALA A 468 9.14 -32.89 -7.31
C ALA A 468 9.51 -31.59 -6.59
N ALA A 469 10.80 -31.35 -6.39
CA ALA A 469 11.32 -30.06 -5.99
C ALA A 469 10.86 -28.95 -6.99
N PRO A 470 10.65 -27.72 -6.54
CA PRO A 470 10.30 -26.65 -7.45
C PRO A 470 11.33 -26.53 -8.57
N PRO A 471 10.93 -26.21 -9.81
CA PRO A 471 11.88 -26.04 -10.88
C PRO A 471 12.86 -24.92 -10.53
N GLU A 472 14.16 -25.20 -10.65
CA GLU A 472 15.19 -24.17 -10.53
C GLU A 472 14.88 -23.05 -11.53
N CYS A 473 14.67 -21.85 -11.03
CA CYS A 473 14.37 -20.67 -11.82
C CYS A 473 15.52 -20.36 -12.78
N GLY A 474 15.36 -20.75 -14.04
CA GLY A 474 16.19 -20.25 -15.12
C GLY A 474 15.80 -18.80 -15.41
N CYS A 475 16.74 -17.86 -15.24
CA CYS A 475 16.59 -16.47 -15.64
C CYS A 475 16.09 -16.35 -17.08
N ALA A 476 14.81 -16.01 -17.26
CA ALA A 476 14.24 -15.67 -18.56
C ALA A 476 13.85 -14.20 -18.51
N GLY A 477 14.40 -13.45 -19.49
CA GLY A 477 14.25 -12.01 -19.61
C GLY A 477 12.80 -11.53 -19.73
N SER A 478 12.61 -10.30 -19.34
CA SER A 478 11.38 -9.51 -19.40
C SER A 478 10.71 -9.60 -20.77
N ALA A 479 9.69 -10.45 -20.90
CA ALA A 479 8.77 -10.42 -22.02
C ALA A 479 7.45 -9.81 -21.51
N ARG A 480 7.13 -8.61 -21.96
CA ARG A 480 5.79 -8.01 -21.80
C ARG A 480 4.76 -8.95 -22.45
N PRO A 481 3.64 -9.26 -21.80
CA PRO A 481 2.53 -9.91 -22.51
C PRO A 481 2.03 -8.95 -23.59
N GLU A 482 2.14 -9.34 -24.86
CA GLU A 482 1.62 -8.59 -26.01
C GLU A 482 0.08 -8.62 -26.02
N GLY A 483 -0.57 -7.79 -25.23
CA GLY A 483 -2.04 -7.75 -25.22
C GLY A 483 -2.63 -6.53 -24.51
N TRP A 484 -1.80 -5.78 -23.83
CA TRP A 484 -2.25 -4.70 -22.92
C TRP A 484 -2.41 -3.32 -23.58
N LEU A 485 -2.11 -3.18 -24.87
CA LEU A 485 -2.06 -1.88 -25.57
C LEU A 485 -3.42 -1.28 -25.99
N ALA A 486 -4.55 -1.91 -25.66
CA ALA A 486 -5.86 -1.45 -26.18
C ALA A 486 -6.70 -0.59 -25.21
N LEU A 487 -6.36 -0.51 -23.90
CA LEU A 487 -7.18 0.20 -22.91
C LEU A 487 -7.01 1.73 -22.83
N PRO A 488 -5.83 2.35 -23.08
CA PRO A 488 -5.68 3.81 -22.93
C PRO A 488 -6.57 4.63 -23.86
N ALA A 489 -6.90 4.10 -25.04
CA ALA A 489 -7.69 4.84 -26.03
C ALA A 489 -9.18 4.97 -25.67
N LEU A 490 -9.73 4.07 -24.85
CA LEU A 490 -11.15 4.09 -24.48
C LEU A 490 -11.42 5.07 -23.32
N LEU A 491 -10.50 5.20 -22.36
CA LEU A 491 -10.64 6.14 -21.25
C LEU A 491 -10.55 7.59 -21.68
N ALA A 492 -9.64 7.93 -22.61
CA ALA A 492 -9.54 9.28 -23.17
C ALA A 492 -10.81 9.71 -23.91
N ALA A 493 -11.53 8.76 -24.53
CA ALA A 493 -12.78 9.03 -25.23
C ALA A 493 -13.98 9.28 -24.29
N LEU A 494 -13.99 8.66 -23.11
CA LEU A 494 -15.06 8.83 -22.11
C LEU A 494 -14.94 10.16 -21.37
N VAL A 495 -13.74 10.60 -21.03
CA VAL A 495 -13.48 11.89 -20.38
C VAL A 495 -13.82 13.06 -21.33
N GLN A 496 -13.49 12.95 -22.63
CA GLN A 496 -13.81 14.01 -23.60
C GLN A 496 -15.29 14.14 -23.94
N ARG A 497 -16.12 13.10 -23.76
CA ARG A 497 -17.57 13.18 -24.03
C ARG A 497 -18.36 13.90 -22.91
N ARG A 498 -17.87 13.93 -21.67
CA ARG A 498 -18.56 14.62 -20.56
C ARG A 498 -18.33 16.13 -20.52
N THR A 499 -17.30 16.66 -21.17
CA THR A 499 -17.02 18.11 -21.18
C THR A 499 -17.76 18.91 -22.25
N ARG A 500 -18.55 18.25 -23.13
CA ARG A 500 -19.37 18.92 -24.15
C ARG A 500 -20.87 18.81 -23.82
N ARG A 501 -21.39 19.60 -22.88
CA ARG A 501 -22.81 19.97 -22.85
C ARG A 501 -22.99 21.32 -23.59
N PRO A 502 -23.91 21.43 -24.53
CA PRO A 502 -24.23 22.70 -25.18
C PRO A 502 -25.02 23.60 -24.22
N ARG A 503 -24.81 24.89 -24.37
CA ARG A 503 -25.59 25.96 -23.73
C ARG A 503 -27.04 25.94 -24.20
#